data_dc14cf7ce379a56cf3baf7a6fda3e543
#
_entry.id   dc14cf7ce379a56cf3baf7a6fda3e543
#
_cell.length_a   1.000
_cell.length_b   1.000
_cell.length_c   1.000
_cell.angle_alpha   90.00
_cell.angle_beta   90.00
_cell.angle_gamma   90.00
#
_symmetry.space_group_name_H-M   'P 1'
#
loop_
_entity.id
_entity.type
_entity.pdbx_description
1 polymer ?
#
loop_
_entity_poly.entity_id
_entity_poly.type
_entity_poly.pdbx_seq_one_letter_code
_entity_poly.pdbx_strand_id
1 'polypeptide(L)'
;MKIGIGNDHAAVELKNIISEHLKERGCEVVNFGTDTSESFDYPIAGYKVGKAVANGDVDLGILICGTGVGISLAANKVEGVRAVVCSEPFSAKLSRMHNNTNVLAFGARVVGSELAKMIVDEWLDAEFEGGRHERRVNLLNEIDHTRGLKVRSEEHTSEL
;
A
#
# COMPACT_ATOMS: atom_id res chain seq x y z
N MET A 1 15.67 -4.17 4.70
CA MET A 1 14.36 -4.28 4.05
C MET A 1 14.39 -3.51 2.73
N LYS A 2 13.83 -4.08 1.71
CA LYS A 2 13.79 -3.51 0.37
C LYS A 2 12.38 -2.99 0.07
N ILE A 3 12.25 -1.71 -0.23
CA ILE A 3 10.97 -1.03 -0.43
C ILE A 3 10.90 -0.54 -1.89
N GLY A 4 9.82 -0.92 -2.58
CA GLY A 4 9.48 -0.33 -3.86
C GLY A 4 8.69 0.95 -3.65
N ILE A 5 9.08 2.04 -4.28
CA ILE A 5 8.34 3.29 -4.21
C ILE A 5 7.91 3.73 -5.60
N GLY A 6 6.68 4.22 -5.72
CA GLY A 6 6.14 4.71 -6.97
C GLY A 6 5.28 5.93 -6.77
N ASN A 7 5.17 6.76 -7.80
CA ASN A 7 4.45 8.02 -7.73
C ASN A 7 4.03 8.45 -9.14
N ASP A 8 3.10 9.39 -9.19
CA ASP A 8 2.82 10.15 -10.39
C ASP A 8 3.48 11.55 -10.34
N HIS A 9 3.21 12.36 -11.37
CA HIS A 9 3.80 13.69 -11.49
C HIS A 9 3.41 14.67 -10.38
N ALA A 10 2.32 14.43 -9.66
CA ALA A 10 1.88 15.29 -8.55
C ALA A 10 2.71 15.05 -7.28
N ALA A 11 3.45 13.96 -7.20
CA ALA A 11 4.07 13.51 -5.97
C ALA A 11 5.60 13.31 -6.06
N VAL A 12 6.26 13.96 -6.99
CA VAL A 12 7.72 13.82 -7.18
C VAL A 12 8.47 14.28 -5.93
N GLU A 13 8.15 15.46 -5.43
CA GLU A 13 8.82 16.02 -4.26
C GLU A 13 8.62 15.15 -3.02
N LEU A 14 7.38 14.77 -2.72
CA LEU A 14 7.10 13.94 -1.55
C LEU A 14 7.73 12.54 -1.68
N LYS A 15 7.74 11.96 -2.88
CA LYS A 15 8.42 10.69 -3.14
C LYS A 15 9.91 10.80 -2.79
N ASN A 16 10.55 11.89 -3.18
CA ASN A 16 11.97 12.09 -2.88
C ASN A 16 12.23 12.24 -1.38
N ILE A 17 11.38 12.97 -0.69
CA ILE A 17 11.46 13.12 0.78
C ILE A 17 11.30 11.76 1.48
N ILE A 18 10.32 10.99 1.08
CA ILE A 18 10.08 9.67 1.68
C ILE A 18 11.19 8.69 1.33
N SER A 19 11.72 8.73 0.10
CA SER A 19 12.86 7.89 -0.28
C SER A 19 14.07 8.15 0.61
N GLU A 20 14.40 9.41 0.89
CA GLU A 20 15.49 9.75 1.78
C GLU A 20 15.21 9.30 3.22
N HIS A 21 14.00 9.48 3.69
CA HIS A 21 13.58 9.01 5.01
C HIS A 21 13.74 7.49 5.16
N LEU A 22 13.35 6.73 4.16
CA LEU A 22 13.51 5.28 4.13
C LEU A 22 14.99 4.87 4.15
N LYS A 23 15.83 5.55 3.39
CA LYS A 23 17.29 5.31 3.37
C LYS A 23 17.91 5.59 4.72
N GLU A 24 17.51 6.67 5.40
CA GLU A 24 17.95 7.00 6.75
C GLU A 24 17.57 5.91 7.76
N ARG A 25 16.46 5.20 7.53
CA ARG A 25 16.04 4.04 8.32
C ARG A 25 16.78 2.76 7.97
N GLY A 26 17.68 2.79 7.00
CA GLY A 26 18.45 1.62 6.56
C GLY A 26 17.75 0.78 5.49
N CYS A 27 16.70 1.28 4.87
CA CYS A 27 16.02 0.57 3.79
C CYS A 27 16.73 0.78 2.45
N GLU A 28 16.72 -0.27 1.63
CA GLU A 28 17.04 -0.14 0.21
C GLU A 28 15.76 0.28 -0.52
N VAL A 29 15.84 1.33 -1.34
CA VAL A 29 14.69 1.89 -2.04
C VAL A 29 14.84 1.68 -3.55
N VAL A 30 13.81 1.08 -4.15
CA VAL A 30 13.74 0.90 -5.62
C VAL A 30 12.66 1.82 -6.16
N ASN A 31 13.05 2.73 -7.05
CA ASN A 31 12.14 3.71 -7.64
C ASN A 31 11.46 3.15 -8.90
N PHE A 32 10.15 2.99 -8.82
CA PHE A 32 9.29 2.57 -9.95
C PHE A 32 8.43 3.71 -10.49
N GLY A 33 8.61 4.92 -9.97
CA GLY A 33 7.80 6.07 -10.33
C GLY A 33 8.49 7.01 -11.32
N THR A 34 8.04 8.24 -11.32
CA THR A 34 8.60 9.29 -12.16
C THR A 34 9.40 10.30 -11.34
N ASP A 35 10.42 10.87 -11.96
CA ASP A 35 11.27 11.91 -11.35
C ASP A 35 11.02 13.29 -11.96
N THR A 36 10.07 13.41 -12.89
CA THR A 36 9.74 14.66 -13.57
C THR A 36 8.31 15.09 -13.30
N SER A 37 8.02 16.38 -13.53
CA SER A 37 6.68 16.93 -13.40
C SER A 37 5.81 16.74 -14.65
N GLU A 38 6.34 16.07 -15.67
CA GLU A 38 5.56 15.74 -16.86
C GLU A 38 4.45 14.77 -16.51
N SER A 39 3.31 14.89 -17.21
CA SER A 39 2.15 14.02 -16.97
C SER A 39 2.56 12.54 -16.97
N PHE A 40 2.18 11.86 -15.90
CA PHE A 40 2.50 10.45 -15.71
C PHE A 40 1.26 9.76 -15.15
N ASP A 41 0.81 8.71 -15.84
CA ASP A 41 -0.39 7.98 -15.45
C ASP A 41 -0.15 7.13 -14.21
N TYR A 42 -0.85 7.44 -13.12
CA TYR A 42 -0.67 6.77 -11.83
C TYR A 42 -0.82 5.24 -11.86
N PRO A 43 -1.70 4.64 -12.70
CA PRO A 43 -1.84 3.18 -12.75
C PRO A 43 -0.55 2.46 -13.12
N ILE A 44 0.32 3.09 -13.90
CA ILE A 44 1.61 2.50 -14.31
C ILE A 44 2.47 2.25 -13.07
N ALA A 45 2.63 3.25 -12.21
CA ALA A 45 3.42 3.12 -10.99
C ALA A 45 2.76 2.14 -10.00
N GLY A 46 1.44 2.24 -9.85
CA GLY A 46 0.69 1.32 -8.98
C GLY A 46 0.86 -0.14 -9.39
N TYR A 47 0.76 -0.41 -10.68
CA TYR A 47 0.97 -1.74 -11.24
C TYR A 47 2.40 -2.24 -11.01
N LYS A 48 3.40 -1.42 -11.34
CA LYS A 48 4.82 -1.82 -11.21
C LYS A 48 5.20 -2.14 -9.78
N VAL A 49 4.81 -1.31 -8.83
CA VAL A 49 5.08 -1.57 -7.41
C VAL A 49 4.32 -2.80 -6.94
N GLY A 50 3.04 -2.92 -7.30
CA GLY A 50 2.23 -4.08 -6.96
C GLY A 50 2.85 -5.39 -7.45
N LYS A 51 3.30 -5.42 -8.70
CA LYS A 51 3.97 -6.60 -9.29
C LYS A 51 5.28 -6.92 -8.57
N ALA A 52 6.07 -5.90 -8.25
CA ALA A 52 7.33 -6.10 -7.55
C ALA A 52 7.11 -6.70 -6.16
N VAL A 53 6.08 -6.23 -5.44
CA VAL A 53 5.70 -6.80 -4.13
C VAL A 53 5.20 -8.23 -4.28
N ALA A 54 4.28 -8.47 -5.22
CA ALA A 54 3.69 -9.79 -5.42
C ALA A 54 4.72 -10.84 -5.86
N ASN A 55 5.71 -10.42 -6.65
CA ASN A 55 6.78 -11.31 -7.12
C ASN A 55 7.91 -11.52 -6.10
N GLY A 56 7.93 -10.75 -5.01
CA GLY A 56 9.01 -10.80 -4.02
C GLY A 56 10.27 -10.05 -4.44
N ASP A 57 10.19 -9.21 -5.48
CA ASP A 57 11.33 -8.37 -5.91
C ASP A 57 11.64 -7.30 -4.88
N VAL A 58 10.63 -6.85 -4.15
CA VAL A 58 10.74 -5.97 -2.98
C VAL A 58 9.90 -6.56 -1.85
N ASP A 59 10.18 -6.15 -0.62
CA ASP A 59 9.45 -6.64 0.55
C ASP A 59 8.08 -5.96 0.71
N LEU A 60 8.05 -4.66 0.55
CA LEU A 60 6.85 -3.83 0.70
C LEU A 60 6.87 -2.72 -0.34
N GLY A 61 5.71 -2.07 -0.52
CA GLY A 61 5.58 -0.96 -1.46
C GLY A 61 4.99 0.30 -0.83
N ILE A 62 5.39 1.44 -1.36
CA ILE A 62 4.82 2.75 -1.00
C ILE A 62 4.47 3.47 -2.29
N LEU A 63 3.25 4.01 -2.34
CA LEU A 63 2.70 4.67 -3.52
C LEU A 63 2.15 6.05 -3.17
N ILE A 64 2.49 7.04 -3.97
CA ILE A 64 2.09 8.43 -3.72
C ILE A 64 1.57 9.06 -5.01
N CYS A 65 0.32 9.53 -4.99
CA CYS A 65 -0.23 10.37 -6.06
C CYS A 65 -0.90 11.59 -5.43
N GLY A 66 -1.78 12.27 -6.12
CA GLY A 66 -2.44 13.45 -5.55
C GLY A 66 -3.22 13.16 -4.27
N THR A 67 -3.98 12.08 -4.24
CA THR A 67 -4.79 11.65 -3.09
C THR A 67 -4.38 10.30 -2.50
N GLY A 68 -3.61 9.51 -3.24
CA GLY A 68 -3.29 8.13 -2.89
C GLY A 68 -4.36 7.12 -3.31
N VAL A 69 -5.54 7.59 -3.67
CA VAL A 69 -6.69 6.71 -3.97
C VAL A 69 -6.49 5.94 -5.28
N GLY A 70 -6.30 6.66 -6.38
CA GLY A 70 -6.18 6.03 -7.69
C GLY A 70 -5.01 5.05 -7.79
N ILE A 71 -3.86 5.44 -7.26
CA ILE A 71 -2.66 4.61 -7.31
C ILE A 71 -2.79 3.35 -6.45
N SER A 72 -3.52 3.42 -5.34
CA SER A 72 -3.81 2.24 -4.51
C SER A 72 -4.78 1.29 -5.21
N LEU A 73 -5.78 1.82 -5.93
CA LEU A 73 -6.70 1.00 -6.71
C LEU A 73 -5.95 0.19 -7.76
N ALA A 74 -5.00 0.82 -8.45
CA ALA A 74 -4.19 0.14 -9.46
C ALA A 74 -3.37 -1.01 -8.85
N ALA A 75 -2.72 -0.76 -7.71
CA ALA A 75 -1.95 -1.79 -7.01
C ALA A 75 -2.84 -2.96 -6.57
N ASN A 76 -4.04 -2.68 -6.09
CA ASN A 76 -4.98 -3.71 -5.65
C ASN A 76 -5.54 -4.58 -6.79
N LYS A 77 -5.32 -4.20 -8.05
CA LYS A 77 -5.67 -5.05 -9.19
C LYS A 77 -4.66 -6.17 -9.42
N VAL A 78 -3.52 -6.12 -8.76
CA VAL A 78 -2.49 -7.16 -8.83
C VAL A 78 -2.77 -8.22 -7.75
N GLU A 79 -2.88 -9.48 -8.15
CA GLU A 79 -3.09 -10.57 -7.20
C GLU A 79 -1.94 -10.64 -6.18
N GLY A 80 -2.30 -10.77 -4.91
CA GLY A 80 -1.32 -10.82 -3.82
C GLY A 80 -1.03 -9.46 -3.19
N VAL A 81 -1.58 -8.37 -3.72
CA VAL A 81 -1.40 -7.03 -3.16
C VAL A 81 -2.58 -6.66 -2.26
N ARG A 82 -2.26 -6.19 -1.08
CA ARG A 82 -3.21 -5.58 -0.15
C ARG A 82 -2.74 -4.16 0.11
N ALA A 83 -3.15 -3.25 -0.77
CA ALA A 83 -2.82 -1.84 -0.69
C ALA A 83 -3.88 -1.09 0.11
N VAL A 84 -3.42 -0.16 0.94
CA VAL A 84 -4.28 0.70 1.75
C VAL A 84 -3.88 2.15 1.56
N VAL A 85 -4.87 3.04 1.41
CA VAL A 85 -4.63 4.48 1.42
C VAL A 85 -4.88 5.01 2.83
N CYS A 86 -3.89 5.70 3.40
CA CYS A 86 -3.98 6.23 4.76
C CYS A 86 -3.56 7.69 4.80
N SER A 87 -4.34 8.50 5.51
CA SER A 87 -4.03 9.92 5.73
C SER A 87 -3.62 10.22 7.18
N GLU A 88 -3.51 9.18 8.01
CA GLU A 88 -3.07 9.32 9.41
C GLU A 88 -2.40 8.02 9.90
N PRO A 89 -1.54 8.12 10.94
CA PRO A 89 -0.70 6.98 11.34
C PRO A 89 -1.45 5.81 11.98
N PHE A 90 -2.55 6.07 12.67
CA PHE A 90 -3.29 5.03 13.39
C PHE A 90 -3.83 3.96 12.43
N SER A 91 -4.50 4.39 11.35
CA SER A 91 -5.01 3.46 10.33
C SER A 91 -3.89 2.72 9.63
N ALA A 92 -2.77 3.38 9.37
CA ALA A 92 -1.60 2.75 8.75
C ALA A 92 -1.06 1.63 9.63
N LYS A 93 -0.86 1.90 10.91
CA LYS A 93 -0.42 0.91 11.90
C LYS A 93 -1.37 -0.28 11.95
N LEU A 94 -2.68 -0.03 12.14
CA LEU A 94 -3.66 -1.11 12.25
C LEU A 94 -3.81 -1.90 10.96
N SER A 95 -3.61 -1.28 9.80
CA SER A 95 -3.65 -1.99 8.52
C SER A 95 -2.59 -3.08 8.44
N ARG A 96 -1.40 -2.86 9.01
CA ARG A 96 -0.37 -3.90 9.13
C ARG A 96 -0.77 -4.94 10.16
N MET A 97 -1.17 -4.50 11.34
CA MET A 97 -1.46 -5.39 12.45
C MET A 97 -2.63 -6.32 12.17
N HIS A 98 -3.68 -5.83 11.51
CA HIS A 98 -4.92 -6.56 11.32
C HIS A 98 -5.13 -7.08 9.90
N ASN A 99 -4.67 -6.36 8.89
CA ASN A 99 -4.97 -6.66 7.49
C ASN A 99 -3.74 -7.13 6.70
N ASN A 100 -2.60 -7.15 7.34
CA ASN A 100 -1.32 -7.55 6.72
C ASN A 100 -1.11 -6.84 5.36
N THR A 101 -1.32 -5.53 5.35
CA THR A 101 -1.13 -4.76 4.13
C THR A 101 0.34 -4.77 3.71
N ASN A 102 0.59 -4.84 2.42
CA ASN A 102 1.94 -4.89 1.86
C ASN A 102 2.24 -3.71 0.94
N VAL A 103 1.26 -2.83 0.71
CA VAL A 103 1.44 -1.57 -0.02
C VAL A 103 0.70 -0.47 0.73
N LEU A 104 1.42 0.61 1.01
CA LEU A 104 0.87 1.81 1.64
C LEU A 104 0.78 2.92 0.60
N ALA A 105 -0.34 3.62 0.56
CA ALA A 105 -0.52 4.77 -0.32
C ALA A 105 -0.98 6.00 0.47
N PHE A 106 -0.59 7.17 0.00
CA PHE A 106 -1.08 8.44 0.52
C PHE A 106 -0.99 9.54 -0.54
N GLY A 107 -1.58 10.69 -0.23
CA GLY A 107 -1.71 11.77 -1.19
C GLY A 107 -0.80 12.95 -0.92
N ALA A 108 -0.01 13.36 -1.91
CA ALA A 108 0.87 14.52 -1.82
C ALA A 108 0.09 15.84 -1.63
N ARG A 109 -1.16 15.88 -2.05
CA ARG A 109 -2.05 17.04 -1.86
C ARG A 109 -2.85 16.98 -0.57
N VAL A 110 -2.72 15.89 0.18
CA VAL A 110 -3.51 15.62 1.38
C VAL A 110 -2.65 15.70 2.64
N VAL A 111 -1.46 15.08 2.62
CA VAL A 111 -0.59 15.02 3.79
C VAL A 111 0.70 15.81 3.56
N GLY A 112 1.12 16.53 4.59
CA GLY A 112 2.43 17.18 4.59
C GLY A 112 3.55 16.16 4.83
N SER A 113 4.79 16.58 4.58
CA SER A 113 5.95 15.69 4.63
C SER A 113 6.16 15.06 6.01
N GLU A 114 5.99 15.81 7.09
CA GLU A 114 6.19 15.28 8.44
C GLU A 114 5.12 14.27 8.82
N LEU A 115 3.87 14.52 8.46
CA LEU A 115 2.80 13.57 8.67
C LEU A 115 3.01 12.30 7.82
N ALA A 116 3.45 12.46 6.58
CA ALA A 116 3.76 11.32 5.69
C ALA A 116 4.85 10.43 6.30
N LYS A 117 5.92 11.02 6.84
CA LYS A 117 6.97 10.27 7.53
C LYS A 117 6.42 9.47 8.73
N MET A 118 5.53 10.09 9.51
CA MET A 118 4.91 9.44 10.66
C MET A 118 4.03 8.27 10.23
N ILE A 119 3.25 8.45 9.16
CA ILE A 119 2.43 7.38 8.58
C ILE A 119 3.31 6.19 8.14
N VAL A 120 4.40 6.48 7.43
CA VAL A 120 5.36 5.46 6.98
C VAL A 120 5.99 4.73 8.15
N ASP A 121 6.44 5.47 9.17
CA ASP A 121 7.10 4.89 10.35
C ASP A 121 6.17 3.94 11.11
N GLU A 122 4.95 4.37 11.39
CA GLU A 122 3.99 3.53 12.10
C GLU A 122 3.62 2.28 11.29
N TRP A 123 3.53 2.41 9.98
CA TRP A 123 3.24 1.28 9.11
C TRP A 123 4.41 0.28 9.06
N LEU A 124 5.64 0.75 8.90
CA LEU A 124 6.83 -0.11 8.84
C LEU A 124 7.14 -0.79 10.18
N ASP A 125 6.88 -0.13 11.30
CA ASP A 125 7.21 -0.65 12.63
C ASP A 125 6.15 -1.62 13.16
N ALA A 126 4.99 -1.70 12.55
CA ALA A 126 3.92 -2.61 12.96
C ALA A 126 4.16 -4.02 12.40
N GLU A 127 3.67 -5.02 13.14
CA GLU A 127 3.75 -6.42 12.74
C GLU A 127 2.35 -7.03 12.68
N PHE A 128 2.15 -7.95 11.74
CA PHE A 128 0.88 -8.67 11.64
C PHE A 128 0.68 -9.55 12.87
N GLU A 129 -0.47 -9.39 13.53
CA GLU A 129 -0.79 -10.13 14.74
C GLU A 129 -1.18 -11.60 14.49
N GLY A 130 -1.65 -11.93 13.29
CA GLY A 130 -2.15 -13.28 13.00
C GLY A 130 -3.44 -13.59 13.72
N GLY A 131 -3.56 -14.81 14.27
CA GLY A 131 -4.74 -15.23 15.01
C GLY A 131 -6.05 -15.09 14.22
N ARG A 132 -7.05 -14.46 14.82
CA ARG A 132 -8.35 -14.21 14.16
C ARG A 132 -8.25 -13.35 12.90
N HIS A 133 -7.23 -12.48 12.83
CA HIS A 133 -7.01 -11.62 11.68
C HIS A 133 -6.52 -12.41 10.47
N GLU A 134 -5.72 -13.45 10.71
CA GLU A 134 -5.21 -14.32 9.64
C GLU A 134 -6.34 -14.99 8.86
N ARG A 135 -7.37 -15.48 9.55
CA ARG A 135 -8.54 -16.08 8.91
C ARG A 135 -9.23 -15.08 7.97
N ARG A 136 -9.38 -13.84 8.40
CA ARG A 136 -10.01 -12.78 7.61
C ARG A 136 -9.14 -12.37 6.41
N VAL A 137 -7.84 -12.26 6.61
CA VAL A 137 -6.90 -11.97 5.51
C VAL A 137 -6.91 -13.11 4.48
N ASN A 138 -7.02 -14.36 4.94
CA ASN A 138 -7.11 -15.50 4.02
C ASN A 138 -8.40 -15.44 3.18
N LEU A 139 -9.51 -14.95 3.73
CA LEU A 139 -10.73 -14.71 2.95
C LEU A 139 -10.51 -13.62 1.89
N LEU A 140 -9.80 -12.54 2.21
CA LEU A 140 -9.43 -11.52 1.23
C LEU A 140 -8.59 -12.13 0.10
N ASN A 141 -7.64 -12.98 0.45
CA ASN A 141 -6.78 -13.64 -0.53
C ASN A 141 -7.57 -14.61 -1.42
N GLU A 142 -8.58 -15.28 -0.87
CA GLU A 142 -9.48 -16.15 -1.63
C GLU A 142 -10.28 -15.36 -2.66
N ILE A 143 -10.86 -14.23 -2.24
CA ILE A 143 -11.59 -13.33 -3.15
C ILE A 143 -10.66 -12.84 -4.26
N ASP A 144 -9.45 -12.44 -3.90
CA ASP A 144 -8.45 -11.95 -4.83
C ASP A 144 -8.11 -13.01 -5.90
N HIS A 145 -7.85 -14.23 -5.46
CA HIS A 145 -7.45 -15.34 -6.33
C HIS A 145 -8.61 -15.85 -7.20
N THR A 146 -9.78 -16.09 -6.61
CA THR A 146 -10.92 -16.71 -7.29
C THR A 146 -11.95 -15.73 -7.83
N ARG A 147 -11.85 -14.46 -7.45
CA ARG A 147 -12.80 -13.37 -7.75
C ARG A 147 -14.18 -13.63 -7.14
N GLY A 148 -14.25 -14.45 -6.11
CA GLY A 148 -15.49 -14.76 -5.42
C GLY A 148 -15.26 -15.28 -4.01
N LEU A 149 -16.33 -15.38 -3.26
CA LEU A 149 -16.32 -15.91 -1.91
C LEU A 149 -17.55 -16.76 -1.69
N LYS A 150 -17.36 -17.98 -1.15
CA LYS A 150 -18.47 -18.86 -0.80
C LYS A 150 -19.03 -18.45 0.56
N VAL A 151 -20.24 -17.92 0.54
CA VAL A 151 -20.95 -17.47 1.74
C VAL A 151 -22.08 -18.45 2.03
N ARG A 152 -22.24 -18.82 3.32
CA ARG A 152 -23.37 -19.67 3.73
C ARG A 152 -24.67 -18.88 3.61
N SER A 153 -25.72 -19.54 3.10
CA SER A 153 -27.03 -18.91 2.96
C SER A 153 -27.62 -18.45 4.30
N GLU A 154 -27.41 -19.21 5.37
CA GLU A 154 -27.87 -18.88 6.71
C GLU A 154 -27.21 -17.61 7.25
N GLU A 155 -25.91 -17.47 7.03
CA GLU A 155 -25.15 -16.27 7.43
C GLU A 155 -25.65 -15.05 6.68
N HIS A 156 -25.90 -15.20 5.39
CA HIS A 156 -26.41 -14.13 4.56
C HIS A 156 -27.82 -13.70 5.00
N THR A 157 -28.68 -14.65 5.31
CA THR A 157 -30.05 -14.40 5.75
C THR A 157 -30.08 -13.69 7.10
N SER A 158 -29.20 -14.03 8.03
CA SER A 158 -29.17 -13.43 9.36
C SER A 158 -28.71 -11.96 9.36
N GLU A 159 -28.01 -11.54 8.34
CA GLU A 159 -27.55 -10.15 8.20
C GLU A 159 -28.61 -9.21 7.62
N LEU A 160 -29.65 -9.77 7.05
CA LEU A 160 -30.74 -9.00 6.46
C LEU A 160 -31.82 -8.66 7.47
#